data_4b3b7798c7ef413bdc394a120ac5d343
#
_entry.id   4b3b7798c7ef413bdc394a120ac5d343
#
_cell.length_a   1.000
_cell.length_b   1.000
_cell.length_c   1.000
_cell.angle_alpha   90.00
_cell.angle_beta   90.00
_cell.angle_gamma   90.00
#
_symmetry.space_group_name_H-M   'P 1'
#
loop_
_entity.id
_entity.type
_entity.pdbx_description
1 polymer ?
#
loop_
_entity_poly.entity_id
_entity_poly.type
_entity_poly.pdbx_seq_one_letter_code
_entity_poly.pdbx_strand_id
1 'polypeptide(L)'
;MTDLESSKAGLNASEQNASQIEQVGGPNYGRYVLFVLIIVYIFNFIDRQILSILAEEIKLDLGIGDAEIGFLYGTAFAIFYAVFGIPLGRLADVWNRRKLISVGLSFWSAMTALSGFAQNFGHLAVCRFGVGIGEASATPAAFSMISDYFSPKVRATVLAIYSSGIYLGSGIGLFLGGAIVQSWHAWYPDPTLAPLGIKAWQAAFLAVGIPGIAMAVWVWSLKEPIRGASEGLVTPEHPAPFKAAGSSFMSVLPGFSLVALYNAGGLRAVATNIVAAGLVSLLFYGLYVAMPTLLQWVALGIGVYITVTWIHYQKLTDPACYGMMFKSKAFLAVTIGFPAISFVTYGIGFWSPPFMQRFHGESIADAGLYLGLGSAVGGFIGIVLGGIVADYFRAKTVNARLYVGLAIPLLAVPFALGFLYTENIAMAYIYSFLFSVISPAWIGCAASTVNDLVMPRMRATASAYYLLMNTFVGLALGPFLIGQFSDLYNRSGVDSAEALQLAMTWGLGAFALSVLALLLACRYLASDETSRLDRAAALGEPV
;
A
#
# COMPACT_ATOMS: atom_id res chain seq x y z
N MET A 1 -51.85 -17.28 6.02
CA MET A 1 -50.91 -18.07 6.86
C MET A 1 -49.43 -17.82 6.50
N THR A 2 -49.11 -17.53 5.26
CA THR A 2 -47.73 -17.28 4.75
C THR A 2 -47.08 -15.99 5.30
N ASP A 3 -47.81 -14.91 5.50
CA ASP A 3 -47.26 -13.61 5.97
C ASP A 3 -46.91 -13.60 7.47
N LEU A 4 -47.60 -14.40 8.28
CA LEU A 4 -47.31 -14.52 9.71
C LEU A 4 -46.11 -15.42 9.99
N GLU A 5 -45.83 -16.41 9.13
CA GLU A 5 -44.65 -17.27 9.23
C GLU A 5 -43.38 -16.57 8.74
N SER A 6 -43.49 -15.76 7.68
CA SER A 6 -42.37 -14.92 7.22
C SER A 6 -42.00 -13.83 8.22
N SER A 7 -42.98 -13.21 8.90
CA SER A 7 -42.76 -12.22 9.96
C SER A 7 -42.15 -12.84 11.23
N LYS A 8 -42.55 -14.05 11.62
CA LYS A 8 -41.93 -14.79 12.75
C LYS A 8 -40.55 -15.29 12.44
N ALA A 9 -40.26 -15.71 11.20
CA ALA A 9 -38.91 -16.08 10.77
C ALA A 9 -37.95 -14.87 10.77
N GLY A 10 -38.45 -13.69 10.37
CA GLY A 10 -37.70 -12.43 10.43
C GLY A 10 -37.40 -11.95 11.85
N LEU A 11 -38.40 -12.10 12.78
CA LEU A 11 -38.20 -11.76 14.19
C LEU A 11 -37.24 -12.72 14.90
N ASN A 12 -37.35 -14.02 14.65
CA ASN A 12 -36.41 -15.01 15.20
C ASN A 12 -34.96 -14.82 14.68
N ALA A 13 -34.79 -14.45 13.41
CA ALA A 13 -33.49 -14.13 12.86
C ALA A 13 -32.91 -12.85 13.49
N SER A 14 -33.72 -11.83 13.76
CA SER A 14 -33.27 -10.59 14.40
C SER A 14 -32.92 -10.78 15.88
N GLU A 15 -33.64 -11.61 16.60
CA GLU A 15 -33.35 -11.98 18.01
C GLU A 15 -32.12 -12.89 18.12
N GLN A 16 -31.94 -13.84 17.20
CA GLN A 16 -30.73 -14.65 17.13
C GLN A 16 -29.50 -13.81 16.75
N ASN A 17 -29.63 -12.85 15.85
CA ASN A 17 -28.56 -11.90 15.53
C ASN A 17 -28.22 -10.99 16.72
N ALA A 18 -29.21 -10.48 17.45
CA ALA A 18 -28.97 -9.66 18.63
C ALA A 18 -28.26 -10.46 19.74
N SER A 19 -28.67 -11.71 19.99
CA SER A 19 -28.02 -12.60 20.97
C SER A 19 -26.58 -12.99 20.55
N GLN A 20 -26.29 -13.16 19.26
CA GLN A 20 -24.96 -13.45 18.74
C GLN A 20 -24.04 -12.22 18.82
N ILE A 21 -24.55 -11.02 18.58
CA ILE A 21 -23.81 -9.76 18.78
C ILE A 21 -23.53 -9.53 20.28
N GLU A 22 -24.43 -9.86 21.17
CA GLU A 22 -24.20 -9.83 22.62
C GLU A 22 -23.14 -10.84 23.08
N GLN A 23 -23.10 -12.05 22.50
CA GLN A 23 -22.08 -13.07 22.80
C GLN A 23 -20.65 -12.63 22.43
N VAL A 24 -20.49 -11.72 21.47
CA VAL A 24 -19.16 -11.21 21.05
C VAL A 24 -18.75 -9.92 21.78
N GLY A 25 -19.61 -9.36 22.67
CA GLY A 25 -19.24 -8.25 23.54
C GLY A 25 -20.00 -6.93 23.30
N GLY A 26 -21.02 -6.92 22.45
CA GLY A 26 -21.87 -5.76 22.20
C GLY A 26 -21.20 -4.59 21.44
N PRO A 27 -21.92 -3.46 21.21
CA PRO A 27 -21.44 -2.33 20.40
C PRO A 27 -20.20 -1.63 20.95
N ASN A 28 -20.04 -1.60 22.27
CA ASN A 28 -18.86 -0.98 22.91
C ASN A 28 -17.59 -1.80 22.68
N TYR A 29 -17.72 -3.13 22.61
CA TYR A 29 -16.59 -3.98 22.32
C TYR A 29 -16.13 -3.83 20.86
N GLY A 30 -17.04 -3.68 19.90
CA GLY A 30 -16.70 -3.36 18.51
C GLY A 30 -15.89 -2.06 18.37
N ARG A 31 -16.26 -1.00 19.15
CA ARG A 31 -15.48 0.25 19.20
C ARG A 31 -14.08 0.05 19.79
N TYR A 32 -13.97 -0.77 20.84
CA TYR A 32 -12.68 -1.13 21.42
C TYR A 32 -11.81 -1.89 20.41
N VAL A 33 -12.35 -2.88 19.69
CA VAL A 33 -11.64 -3.59 18.63
C VAL A 33 -11.18 -2.64 17.52
N LEU A 34 -12.05 -1.72 17.08
CA LEU A 34 -11.70 -0.70 16.10
C LEU A 34 -10.51 0.16 16.57
N PHE A 35 -10.55 0.61 17.82
CA PHE A 35 -9.45 1.38 18.41
C PHE A 35 -8.12 0.61 18.39
N VAL A 36 -8.14 -0.66 18.80
CA VAL A 36 -6.94 -1.52 18.77
C VAL A 36 -6.43 -1.70 17.33
N LEU A 37 -7.33 -1.96 16.38
CA LEU A 37 -6.95 -2.13 14.97
C LEU A 37 -6.41 -0.84 14.34
N ILE A 38 -6.89 0.34 14.74
CA ILE A 38 -6.31 1.64 14.33
C ILE A 38 -4.88 1.76 14.84
N ILE A 39 -4.62 1.40 16.10
CA ILE A 39 -3.24 1.42 16.65
C ILE A 39 -2.36 0.45 15.85
N VAL A 40 -2.81 -0.76 15.54
CA VAL A 40 -2.07 -1.71 14.70
C VAL A 40 -1.74 -1.07 13.33
N TYR A 41 -2.69 -0.35 12.74
CA TYR A 41 -2.50 0.29 11.44
C TYR A 41 -1.53 1.49 11.53
N ILE A 42 -1.54 2.21 12.64
CA ILE A 42 -0.54 3.24 12.94
C ILE A 42 0.85 2.61 13.03
N PHE A 43 1.04 1.51 13.78
CA PHE A 43 2.32 0.79 13.84
C PHE A 43 2.80 0.34 12.46
N ASN A 44 1.91 -0.18 11.63
CA ASN A 44 2.22 -0.58 10.26
C ASN A 44 2.84 0.58 9.45
N PHE A 45 2.28 1.79 9.55
CA PHE A 45 2.80 2.95 8.83
C PHE A 45 4.01 3.61 9.51
N ILE A 46 4.18 3.49 10.83
CA ILE A 46 5.41 3.86 11.52
C ILE A 46 6.58 3.04 10.97
N ASP A 47 6.43 1.70 10.89
CA ASP A 47 7.46 0.77 10.41
C ASP A 47 7.88 1.05 8.96
N ARG A 48 6.95 1.53 8.13
CA ARG A 48 7.28 1.95 6.76
C ARG A 48 8.00 3.29 6.74
N GLN A 49 7.47 4.28 7.43
CA GLN A 49 7.90 5.67 7.28
C GLN A 49 9.20 5.97 8.02
N ILE A 50 9.51 5.20 9.07
CA ILE A 50 10.74 5.41 9.85
C ILE A 50 12.01 5.32 8.98
N LEU A 51 12.03 4.46 7.96
CA LEU A 51 13.18 4.35 7.05
C LEU A 51 13.47 5.65 6.29
N SER A 52 12.44 6.46 6.01
CA SER A 52 12.59 7.75 5.32
C SER A 52 13.40 8.75 6.13
N ILE A 53 13.06 8.92 7.42
CA ILE A 53 13.78 9.87 8.29
C ILE A 53 15.18 9.37 8.65
N LEU A 54 15.41 8.05 8.69
CA LEU A 54 16.69 7.41 8.99
C LEU A 54 17.60 7.27 7.76
N ALA A 55 17.15 7.65 6.56
CA ALA A 55 17.84 7.36 5.30
C ALA A 55 19.29 7.85 5.28
N GLU A 56 19.57 9.07 5.74
CA GLU A 56 20.92 9.64 5.78
C GLU A 56 21.84 8.89 6.73
N GLU A 57 21.37 8.60 7.94
CA GLU A 57 22.12 7.84 8.94
C GLU A 57 22.51 6.45 8.42
N ILE A 58 21.54 5.76 7.79
CA ILE A 58 21.74 4.40 7.24
C ILE A 58 22.73 4.45 6.07
N LYS A 59 22.60 5.43 5.19
CA LYS A 59 23.50 5.60 4.04
C LYS A 59 24.95 5.78 4.48
N LEU A 60 25.17 6.72 5.42
CA LEU A 60 26.50 6.99 5.95
C LEU A 60 27.11 5.77 6.63
N ASP A 61 26.31 5.02 7.36
CA ASP A 61 26.78 3.89 8.14
C ASP A 61 27.05 2.63 7.30
N LEU A 62 26.18 2.33 6.34
CA LEU A 62 26.30 1.14 5.50
C LEU A 62 27.07 1.38 4.20
N GLY A 63 27.43 2.65 3.91
CA GLY A 63 28.14 3.01 2.68
C GLY A 63 27.33 2.75 1.41
N ILE A 64 26.02 2.98 1.44
CA ILE A 64 25.10 2.73 0.33
C ILE A 64 24.59 4.02 -0.31
N GLY A 65 24.12 3.91 -1.57
CA GLY A 65 23.61 5.04 -2.33
C GLY A 65 22.12 5.32 -2.12
N ASP A 66 21.63 6.37 -2.77
CA ASP A 66 20.22 6.78 -2.75
C ASP A 66 19.32 5.72 -3.42
N ALA A 67 19.81 5.09 -4.51
CA ALA A 67 19.10 4.01 -5.17
C ALA A 67 18.84 2.82 -4.25
N GLU A 68 19.83 2.43 -3.43
CA GLU A 68 19.72 1.31 -2.50
C GLU A 68 18.77 1.61 -1.35
N ILE A 69 18.78 2.83 -0.83
CA ILE A 69 17.80 3.30 0.16
C ILE A 69 16.38 3.33 -0.44
N GLY A 70 16.23 3.84 -1.65
CA GLY A 70 14.95 3.82 -2.36
C GLY A 70 14.44 2.40 -2.63
N PHE A 71 15.33 1.44 -2.91
CA PHE A 71 15.00 0.01 -3.01
C PHE A 71 14.49 -0.56 -1.67
N LEU A 72 15.18 -0.28 -0.57
CA LEU A 72 14.80 -0.78 0.77
C LEU A 72 13.43 -0.28 1.22
N TYR A 73 13.11 0.97 0.94
CA TYR A 73 11.80 1.54 1.28
C TYR A 73 10.70 1.02 0.36
N GLY A 74 10.95 1.05 -0.95
CA GLY A 74 9.97 0.76 -1.98
C GLY A 74 9.94 -0.71 -2.35
N THR A 75 10.81 -1.14 -3.23
CA THR A 75 10.74 -2.43 -3.93
C THR A 75 10.90 -3.61 -2.99
N ALA A 76 11.83 -3.57 -2.04
CA ALA A 76 12.09 -4.64 -1.10
C ALA A 76 10.84 -4.98 -0.27
N PHE A 77 10.12 -3.97 0.16
CA PHE A 77 8.84 -4.12 0.85
C PHE A 77 7.71 -4.50 -0.11
N ALA A 78 7.55 -3.74 -1.19
CA ALA A 78 6.37 -3.74 -2.06
C ALA A 78 6.14 -5.11 -2.74
N ILE A 79 7.19 -5.74 -3.23
CA ILE A 79 7.09 -7.03 -3.93
C ILE A 79 6.57 -8.12 -2.99
N PHE A 80 7.14 -8.23 -1.80
CA PHE A 80 6.74 -9.25 -0.85
C PHE A 80 5.35 -8.97 -0.27
N TYR A 81 5.03 -7.70 0.01
CA TYR A 81 3.68 -7.30 0.39
C TYR A 81 2.63 -7.69 -0.66
N ALA A 82 2.89 -7.44 -1.94
CA ALA A 82 1.99 -7.75 -3.03
C ALA A 82 1.84 -9.26 -3.25
N VAL A 83 2.94 -10.00 -3.28
CA VAL A 83 2.95 -11.46 -3.52
C VAL A 83 2.26 -12.21 -2.39
N PHE A 84 2.57 -11.88 -1.15
CA PHE A 84 1.99 -12.54 0.03
C PHE A 84 0.59 -12.02 0.37
N GLY A 85 0.20 -10.85 -0.13
CA GLY A 85 -1.16 -10.30 0.04
C GLY A 85 -2.26 -11.22 -0.48
N ILE A 86 -2.02 -11.96 -1.57
CA ILE A 86 -3.00 -12.88 -2.15
C ILE A 86 -3.25 -14.10 -1.23
N PRO A 87 -2.25 -14.90 -0.84
CA PRO A 87 -2.45 -16.06 0.02
C PRO A 87 -2.86 -15.69 1.45
N LEU A 88 -2.36 -14.59 2.00
CA LEU A 88 -2.73 -14.12 3.33
C LEU A 88 -4.14 -13.51 3.34
N GLY A 89 -4.56 -12.83 2.27
CA GLY A 89 -5.95 -12.43 2.08
C GLY A 89 -6.88 -13.65 2.04
N ARG A 90 -6.51 -14.71 1.32
CA ARG A 90 -7.26 -15.98 1.34
C ARG A 90 -7.30 -16.62 2.72
N LEU A 91 -6.19 -16.57 3.45
CA LEU A 91 -6.14 -17.06 4.83
C LEU A 91 -7.05 -16.22 5.74
N ALA A 92 -7.11 -14.90 5.56
CA ALA A 92 -8.05 -14.03 6.27
C ALA A 92 -9.52 -14.40 6.02
N ASP A 93 -9.85 -14.94 4.82
CA ASP A 93 -11.21 -15.39 4.50
C ASP A 93 -11.60 -16.71 5.19
N VAL A 94 -10.66 -17.57 5.52
CA VAL A 94 -10.94 -18.96 5.93
C VAL A 94 -10.43 -19.31 7.33
N TRP A 95 -9.59 -18.47 7.93
CA TRP A 95 -9.00 -18.69 9.25
C TRP A 95 -9.36 -17.58 10.24
N ASN A 96 -8.96 -17.75 11.50
CA ASN A 96 -9.17 -16.79 12.58
C ASN A 96 -8.36 -15.49 12.33
N ARG A 97 -9.05 -14.37 12.10
CA ARG A 97 -8.45 -13.10 11.65
C ARG A 97 -7.63 -12.42 12.74
N ARG A 98 -8.08 -12.46 14.01
CA ARG A 98 -7.30 -11.91 15.14
C ARG A 98 -5.96 -12.63 15.29
N LYS A 99 -5.94 -13.97 15.15
CA LYS A 99 -4.70 -14.75 15.19
C LYS A 99 -3.80 -14.41 14.00
N LEU A 100 -4.38 -14.26 12.80
CA LEU A 100 -3.64 -13.89 11.61
C LEU A 100 -2.99 -12.51 11.76
N ILE A 101 -3.73 -11.49 12.23
CA ILE A 101 -3.19 -10.16 12.50
C ILE A 101 -2.10 -10.23 13.56
N SER A 102 -2.33 -10.93 14.67
CA SER A 102 -1.36 -11.03 15.76
C SER A 102 -0.05 -11.72 15.34
N VAL A 103 -0.13 -12.84 14.61
CA VAL A 103 1.05 -13.54 14.09
C VAL A 103 1.78 -12.67 13.06
N GLY A 104 1.04 -12.04 12.12
CA GLY A 104 1.61 -11.11 11.16
C GLY A 104 2.31 -9.93 11.85
N LEU A 105 1.65 -9.31 12.84
CA LEU A 105 2.19 -8.19 13.62
C LEU A 105 3.44 -8.62 14.40
N SER A 106 3.43 -9.76 15.06
CA SER A 106 4.63 -10.30 15.73
C SER A 106 5.78 -10.48 14.75
N PHE A 107 5.49 -11.03 13.57
CA PHE A 107 6.51 -11.31 12.57
C PHE A 107 7.10 -10.04 11.98
N TRP A 108 6.27 -9.07 11.50
CA TRP A 108 6.84 -7.85 10.93
C TRP A 108 7.52 -6.97 11.98
N SER A 109 7.00 -6.89 13.21
CA SER A 109 7.64 -6.14 14.29
C SER A 109 8.96 -6.76 14.73
N ALA A 110 9.07 -8.10 14.71
CA ALA A 110 10.34 -8.78 14.90
C ALA A 110 11.34 -8.46 13.77
N MET A 111 10.90 -8.41 12.50
CA MET A 111 11.73 -8.02 11.37
C MET A 111 12.17 -6.55 11.48
N THR A 112 11.27 -5.66 11.93
CA THR A 112 11.61 -4.26 12.22
C THR A 112 12.66 -4.17 13.34
N ALA A 113 12.48 -4.88 14.44
CA ALA A 113 13.47 -4.94 15.52
C ALA A 113 14.81 -5.51 15.04
N LEU A 114 14.80 -6.59 14.23
CA LEU A 114 15.99 -7.18 13.63
C LEU A 114 16.71 -6.24 12.66
N SER A 115 16.01 -5.28 12.04
CA SER A 115 16.63 -4.20 11.26
C SER A 115 17.61 -3.39 12.12
N GLY A 116 17.36 -3.26 13.43
CA GLY A 116 18.25 -2.62 14.39
C GLY A 116 19.57 -3.37 14.65
N PHE A 117 19.71 -4.59 14.15
CA PHE A 117 20.96 -5.37 14.19
C PHE A 117 21.60 -5.54 12.82
N ALA A 118 21.07 -4.90 11.78
CA ALA A 118 21.62 -4.99 10.45
C ALA A 118 23.03 -4.35 10.40
N GLN A 119 23.97 -5.02 9.74
CA GLN A 119 25.36 -4.60 9.61
C GLN A 119 25.74 -4.30 8.15
N ASN A 120 24.82 -4.55 7.22
CA ASN A 120 25.02 -4.32 5.80
C ASN A 120 23.67 -4.22 5.10
N PHE A 121 23.71 -3.78 3.84
CA PHE A 121 22.53 -3.67 2.99
C PHE A 121 21.70 -4.96 2.89
N GLY A 122 22.36 -6.12 2.75
CA GLY A 122 21.68 -7.42 2.61
C GLY A 122 20.87 -7.80 3.84
N HIS A 123 21.41 -7.58 5.06
CA HIS A 123 20.69 -7.83 6.30
C HIS A 123 19.42 -6.95 6.38
N LEU A 124 19.57 -5.66 6.06
CA LEU A 124 18.43 -4.74 6.09
C LEU A 124 17.39 -5.09 5.02
N ALA A 125 17.83 -5.49 3.80
CA ALA A 125 16.94 -5.92 2.73
C ALA A 125 16.10 -7.15 3.14
N VAL A 126 16.71 -8.17 3.75
CA VAL A 126 16.00 -9.37 4.24
C VAL A 126 14.97 -8.99 5.30
N CYS A 127 15.33 -8.10 6.23
CA CYS A 127 14.38 -7.60 7.21
C CYS A 127 13.19 -6.87 6.55
N ARG A 128 13.44 -6.03 5.53
CA ARG A 128 12.39 -5.33 4.78
C ARG A 128 11.50 -6.30 3.98
N PHE A 129 12.03 -7.39 3.43
CA PHE A 129 11.23 -8.48 2.86
C PHE A 129 10.29 -9.07 3.90
N GLY A 130 10.82 -9.38 5.09
CA GLY A 130 10.03 -9.91 6.20
C GLY A 130 8.92 -8.97 6.66
N VAL A 131 9.21 -7.67 6.77
CA VAL A 131 8.19 -6.66 7.09
C VAL A 131 7.07 -6.70 6.04
N GLY A 132 7.40 -6.69 4.73
CA GLY A 132 6.40 -6.77 3.66
C GLY A 132 5.51 -8.01 3.74
N ILE A 133 6.10 -9.19 4.04
CA ILE A 133 5.35 -10.44 4.24
C ILE A 133 4.36 -10.33 5.42
N GLY A 134 4.84 -9.87 6.57
CA GLY A 134 4.01 -9.79 7.78
C GLY A 134 2.85 -8.82 7.63
N GLU A 135 3.13 -7.63 7.13
CA GLU A 135 2.12 -6.56 6.94
C GLU A 135 1.02 -6.92 5.94
N ALA A 136 1.32 -7.77 4.95
CA ALA A 136 0.34 -8.23 3.97
C ALA A 136 -0.88 -8.94 4.59
N SER A 137 -0.76 -9.44 5.82
CA SER A 137 -1.84 -10.10 6.57
C SER A 137 -2.84 -9.15 7.19
N ALA A 138 -2.41 -7.91 7.53
CA ALA A 138 -3.14 -7.04 8.45
C ALA A 138 -4.39 -6.42 7.82
N THR A 139 -4.25 -5.75 6.68
CA THR A 139 -5.35 -4.97 6.08
C THR A 139 -6.57 -5.83 5.68
N PRO A 140 -6.42 -6.97 4.96
CA PRO A 140 -7.58 -7.78 4.59
C PRO A 140 -8.28 -8.37 5.82
N ALA A 141 -7.52 -8.82 6.82
CA ALA A 141 -8.08 -9.36 8.05
C ALA A 141 -8.80 -8.30 8.90
N ALA A 142 -8.22 -7.09 9.02
CA ALA A 142 -8.83 -5.98 9.74
C ALA A 142 -10.12 -5.49 9.08
N PHE A 143 -10.13 -5.33 7.75
CA PHE A 143 -11.34 -4.94 7.01
C PHE A 143 -12.47 -5.95 7.19
N SER A 144 -12.14 -7.25 7.13
CA SER A 144 -13.10 -8.32 7.36
C SER A 144 -13.63 -8.32 8.80
N MET A 145 -12.77 -8.16 9.83
CA MET A 145 -13.19 -8.06 11.23
C MET A 145 -14.10 -6.86 11.49
N ILE A 146 -13.71 -5.68 10.99
CA ILE A 146 -14.49 -4.44 11.14
C ILE A 146 -15.86 -4.61 10.48
N SER A 147 -15.92 -5.24 9.31
CA SER A 147 -17.18 -5.48 8.60
C SER A 147 -18.16 -6.37 9.38
N ASP A 148 -17.65 -7.28 10.21
CA ASP A 148 -18.47 -8.15 11.04
C ASP A 148 -18.88 -7.52 12.39
N TYR A 149 -18.07 -6.60 12.93
CA TYR A 149 -18.41 -5.87 14.14
C TYR A 149 -19.41 -4.73 13.94
N PHE A 150 -19.48 -4.18 12.71
CA PHE A 150 -20.29 -2.98 12.44
C PHE A 150 -21.31 -3.24 11.34
N SER A 151 -22.53 -2.72 11.56
CA SER A 151 -23.61 -2.86 10.58
C SER A 151 -23.28 -2.21 9.23
N PRO A 152 -23.87 -2.69 8.11
CA PRO A 152 -23.65 -2.11 6.79
C PRO A 152 -23.90 -0.60 6.71
N LYS A 153 -24.80 -0.05 7.55
CA LYS A 153 -25.17 1.38 7.56
C LYS A 153 -24.00 2.31 7.98
N VAL A 154 -23.11 1.85 8.86
CA VAL A 154 -22.00 2.66 9.40
C VAL A 154 -20.62 2.14 8.94
N ARG A 155 -20.59 1.02 8.24
CA ARG A 155 -19.35 0.32 7.84
C ARG A 155 -18.38 1.21 7.06
N ALA A 156 -18.89 1.98 6.10
CA ALA A 156 -18.04 2.87 5.30
C ALA A 156 -17.34 3.93 6.17
N THR A 157 -18.06 4.55 7.10
CA THR A 157 -17.49 5.53 8.04
C THR A 157 -16.43 4.89 8.94
N VAL A 158 -16.70 3.70 9.47
CA VAL A 158 -15.77 2.99 10.36
C VAL A 158 -14.50 2.57 9.62
N LEU A 159 -14.61 2.10 8.38
CA LEU A 159 -13.46 1.78 7.54
C LEU A 159 -12.66 3.03 7.16
N ALA A 160 -13.31 4.18 6.96
CA ALA A 160 -12.62 5.45 6.74
C ALA A 160 -11.83 5.89 7.98
N ILE A 161 -12.44 5.77 9.18
CA ILE A 161 -11.76 6.04 10.46
C ILE A 161 -10.54 5.10 10.63
N TYR A 162 -10.68 3.80 10.37
CA TYR A 162 -9.56 2.89 10.38
C TYR A 162 -8.44 3.32 9.42
N SER A 163 -8.82 3.70 8.18
CA SER A 163 -7.86 4.11 7.15
C SER A 163 -7.13 5.41 7.47
N SER A 164 -7.66 6.27 8.36
CA SER A 164 -6.95 7.47 8.81
C SER A 164 -5.64 7.16 9.54
N GLY A 165 -5.51 5.94 10.06
CA GLY A 165 -4.26 5.42 10.65
C GLY A 165 -3.06 5.48 9.71
N ILE A 166 -3.25 5.51 8.38
CA ILE A 166 -2.18 5.69 7.37
C ILE A 166 -1.38 6.95 7.64
N TYR A 167 -2.07 8.08 7.68
CA TYR A 167 -1.42 9.40 7.79
C TYR A 167 -0.95 9.68 9.21
N LEU A 168 -1.72 9.25 10.22
CA LEU A 168 -1.28 9.33 11.61
C LEU A 168 -0.01 8.51 11.83
N GLY A 169 0.04 7.27 11.35
CA GLY A 169 1.22 6.41 11.45
C GLY A 169 2.42 6.96 10.69
N SER A 170 2.21 7.49 9.47
CA SER A 170 3.28 8.11 8.70
C SER A 170 3.89 9.30 9.41
N GLY A 171 3.05 10.19 9.94
CA GLY A 171 3.53 11.37 10.67
C GLY A 171 4.21 11.03 11.99
N ILE A 172 3.63 10.11 12.77
CA ILE A 172 4.22 9.62 14.03
C ILE A 172 5.56 8.93 13.75
N GLY A 173 5.67 8.15 12.66
CA GLY A 173 6.89 7.46 12.27
C GLY A 173 8.05 8.41 11.97
N LEU A 174 7.80 9.50 11.24
CA LEU A 174 8.80 10.54 10.99
C LEU A 174 9.23 11.22 12.29
N PHE A 175 8.27 11.64 13.12
CA PHE A 175 8.54 12.29 14.40
C PHE A 175 9.33 11.39 15.35
N LEU A 176 8.87 10.15 15.58
CA LEU A 176 9.54 9.22 16.49
C LEU A 176 10.94 8.87 16.00
N GLY A 177 11.12 8.60 14.71
CA GLY A 177 12.42 8.30 14.14
C GLY A 177 13.42 9.45 14.38
N GLY A 178 13.04 10.68 14.06
CA GLY A 178 13.87 11.86 14.28
C GLY A 178 14.18 12.11 15.76
N ALA A 179 13.15 12.04 16.62
CA ALA A 179 13.30 12.28 18.07
C ALA A 179 14.20 11.22 18.73
N ILE A 180 14.08 9.94 18.36
CA ILE A 180 14.91 8.86 18.91
C ILE A 180 16.36 9.05 18.50
N VAL A 181 16.63 9.33 17.22
CA VAL A 181 18.01 9.52 16.72
C VAL A 181 18.65 10.71 17.42
N GLN A 182 17.97 11.87 17.49
CA GLN A 182 18.51 13.02 18.16
C GLN A 182 18.78 12.77 19.65
N SER A 183 17.85 12.11 20.35
CA SER A 183 18.03 11.74 21.75
C SER A 183 19.20 10.78 21.94
N TRP A 184 19.36 9.82 21.04
CA TRP A 184 20.45 8.84 21.09
C TRP A 184 21.81 9.53 20.95
N HIS A 185 21.97 10.45 19.99
CA HIS A 185 23.20 11.23 19.84
C HIS A 185 23.47 12.14 21.06
N ALA A 186 22.42 12.69 21.69
CA ALA A 186 22.57 13.48 22.90
C ALA A 186 23.01 12.63 24.11
N TRP A 187 22.51 11.40 24.24
CA TRP A 187 22.87 10.48 25.31
C TRP A 187 24.23 9.81 25.11
N TYR A 188 24.60 9.56 23.87
CA TYR A 188 25.84 8.90 23.47
C TYR A 188 26.59 9.72 22.41
N PRO A 189 27.17 10.90 22.82
CA PRO A 189 27.97 11.73 21.90
C PRO A 189 29.19 10.97 21.38
N ASP A 190 29.75 10.07 22.17
CA ASP A 190 30.73 9.07 21.75
C ASP A 190 30.01 7.74 21.44
N PRO A 191 29.91 7.35 20.16
CA PRO A 191 29.22 6.13 19.75
C PRO A 191 29.79 4.84 20.38
N THR A 192 31.06 4.86 20.84
CA THR A 192 31.69 3.69 21.45
C THR A 192 31.13 3.38 22.84
N LEU A 193 30.50 4.37 23.49
CA LEU A 193 29.86 4.23 24.80
C LEU A 193 28.39 3.77 24.69
N ALA A 194 27.85 3.67 23.50
CA ALA A 194 26.48 3.22 23.30
C ALA A 194 26.32 1.74 23.71
N PRO A 195 25.20 1.36 24.35
CA PRO A 195 24.95 -0.02 24.75
C PRO A 195 25.04 -0.98 23.57
N LEU A 196 25.81 -2.05 23.71
CA LEU A 196 26.05 -3.07 22.66
C LEU A 196 26.63 -2.52 21.34
N GLY A 197 27.16 -1.30 21.33
CA GLY A 197 27.62 -0.61 20.12
C GLY A 197 26.49 -0.26 19.15
N ILE A 198 25.25 -0.16 19.62
CA ILE A 198 24.07 0.16 18.80
C ILE A 198 24.13 1.63 18.34
N LYS A 199 23.97 1.84 17.03
CA LYS A 199 23.93 3.16 16.41
C LYS A 199 22.54 3.79 16.52
N ALA A 200 22.43 5.12 16.34
CA ALA A 200 21.18 5.85 16.53
C ALA A 200 20.03 5.31 15.66
N TRP A 201 20.27 5.07 14.38
CA TRP A 201 19.26 4.51 13.48
C TRP A 201 18.84 3.08 13.86
N GLN A 202 19.78 2.26 14.40
CA GLN A 202 19.49 0.93 14.89
C GLN A 202 18.61 0.97 16.15
N ALA A 203 18.88 1.90 17.07
CA ALA A 203 18.06 2.14 18.26
C ALA A 203 16.63 2.55 17.87
N ALA A 204 16.45 3.34 16.81
CA ALA A 204 15.14 3.73 16.32
C ALA A 204 14.32 2.52 15.83
N PHE A 205 14.91 1.59 15.08
CA PHE A 205 14.24 0.35 14.68
C PHE A 205 13.87 -0.56 15.88
N LEU A 206 14.74 -0.68 16.88
CA LEU A 206 14.45 -1.43 18.11
C LEU A 206 13.31 -0.79 18.90
N ALA A 207 13.33 0.53 19.05
CA ALA A 207 12.33 1.29 19.80
C ALA A 207 10.92 1.20 19.17
N VAL A 208 10.83 0.99 17.86
CA VAL A 208 9.55 0.80 17.16
C VAL A 208 9.16 -0.67 17.08
N GLY A 209 10.08 -1.56 16.77
CA GLY A 209 9.79 -2.99 16.58
C GLY A 209 9.40 -3.71 17.87
N ILE A 210 10.10 -3.45 18.99
CA ILE A 210 9.82 -4.15 20.26
C ILE A 210 8.40 -3.87 20.79
N PRO A 211 7.89 -2.62 20.85
CA PRO A 211 6.51 -2.35 21.24
C PRO A 211 5.47 -3.01 20.34
N GLY A 212 5.75 -3.16 19.05
CA GLY A 212 4.88 -3.87 18.12
C GLY A 212 4.66 -5.34 18.49
N ILE A 213 5.67 -6.01 19.05
CA ILE A 213 5.53 -7.39 19.57
C ILE A 213 4.57 -7.42 20.77
N ALA A 214 4.67 -6.45 21.68
CA ALA A 214 3.73 -6.33 22.80
C ALA A 214 2.30 -6.05 22.32
N MET A 215 2.17 -5.22 21.27
CA MET A 215 0.89 -4.95 20.62
C MET A 215 0.27 -6.22 19.99
N ALA A 216 1.08 -7.12 19.46
CA ALA A 216 0.62 -8.40 18.93
C ALA A 216 -0.02 -9.29 20.01
N VAL A 217 0.53 -9.30 21.24
CA VAL A 217 -0.07 -9.99 22.39
C VAL A 217 -1.44 -9.36 22.73
N TRP A 218 -1.54 -8.03 22.66
CA TRP A 218 -2.82 -7.35 22.87
C TRP A 218 -3.86 -7.74 21.80
N VAL A 219 -3.49 -7.77 20.51
CA VAL A 219 -4.38 -8.23 19.44
C VAL A 219 -4.80 -9.69 19.63
N TRP A 220 -3.90 -10.56 20.11
CA TRP A 220 -4.22 -11.96 20.40
C TRP A 220 -5.31 -12.11 21.46
N SER A 221 -5.45 -11.17 22.39
CA SER A 221 -6.48 -11.17 23.43
C SER A 221 -7.86 -10.75 22.95
N LEU A 222 -8.01 -10.18 21.75
CA LEU A 222 -9.28 -9.76 21.19
C LEU A 222 -10.20 -10.98 20.98
N LYS A 223 -11.51 -10.77 20.94
CA LYS A 223 -12.46 -11.79 20.52
C LYS A 223 -12.56 -11.82 19.00
N GLU A 224 -12.72 -12.99 18.42
CA GLU A 224 -13.01 -13.16 17.00
C GLU A 224 -14.49 -12.95 16.75
N PRO A 225 -14.93 -12.06 15.84
CA PRO A 225 -16.34 -11.92 15.52
C PRO A 225 -16.83 -13.10 14.68
N ILE A 226 -18.11 -13.45 14.84
CA ILE A 226 -18.75 -14.46 14.00
C ILE A 226 -18.82 -13.91 12.57
N ARG A 227 -18.27 -14.68 11.62
CA ARG A 227 -18.15 -14.28 10.22
C ARG A 227 -19.53 -14.14 9.57
N GLY A 228 -19.83 -12.95 9.02
CA GLY A 228 -21.09 -12.65 8.35
C GLY A 228 -22.24 -12.31 9.32
N ALA A 229 -22.01 -12.28 10.64
CA ALA A 229 -23.06 -12.02 11.63
C ALA A 229 -23.74 -10.66 11.44
N SER A 230 -23.01 -9.63 11.02
CA SER A 230 -23.56 -8.29 10.76
C SER A 230 -24.57 -8.23 9.60
N GLU A 231 -24.60 -9.25 8.74
CA GLU A 231 -25.50 -9.39 7.59
C GLU A 231 -26.49 -10.56 7.76
N GLY A 232 -26.46 -11.25 8.91
CA GLY A 232 -27.29 -12.44 9.14
C GLY A 232 -26.81 -13.69 8.39
N LEU A 233 -25.60 -13.66 7.83
CA LEU A 233 -25.01 -14.74 7.04
C LEU A 233 -23.87 -15.38 7.86
N VAL A 234 -24.18 -16.44 8.62
CA VAL A 234 -23.16 -17.16 9.38
C VAL A 234 -22.40 -18.10 8.46
N THR A 235 -21.10 -17.84 8.29
CA THR A 235 -20.21 -18.68 7.50
C THR A 235 -19.48 -19.66 8.41
N PRO A 236 -19.59 -20.98 8.19
CA PRO A 236 -18.89 -21.98 9.01
C PRO A 236 -17.37 -21.90 8.81
N GLU A 237 -16.63 -22.34 9.83
CA GLU A 237 -15.17 -22.41 9.74
C GLU A 237 -14.74 -23.39 8.65
N HIS A 238 -13.71 -23.00 7.89
CA HIS A 238 -13.16 -23.86 6.84
C HIS A 238 -12.37 -25.03 7.45
N PRO A 239 -12.63 -26.30 7.07
CA PRO A 239 -12.03 -27.47 7.73
C PRO A 239 -10.50 -27.56 7.55
N ALA A 240 -9.94 -26.93 6.51
CA ALA A 240 -8.51 -26.96 6.21
C ALA A 240 -7.99 -25.58 5.73
N PRO A 241 -7.93 -24.54 6.60
CA PRO A 241 -7.62 -23.16 6.19
C PRO A 241 -6.20 -23.02 5.60
N PHE A 242 -5.22 -23.69 6.17
CA PHE A 242 -3.84 -23.65 5.68
C PHE A 242 -3.66 -24.36 4.32
N LYS A 243 -4.44 -25.41 4.04
CA LYS A 243 -4.44 -26.04 2.72
C LYS A 243 -5.03 -25.10 1.67
N ALA A 244 -6.11 -24.39 2.01
CA ALA A 244 -6.71 -23.41 1.12
C ALA A 244 -5.77 -22.23 0.83
N ALA A 245 -5.11 -21.69 1.84
CA ALA A 245 -4.10 -20.64 1.68
C ALA A 245 -2.86 -21.15 0.92
N GLY A 246 -2.41 -22.38 1.21
CA GLY A 246 -1.29 -23.01 0.54
C GLY A 246 -1.55 -23.21 -0.96
N SER A 247 -2.76 -23.61 -1.37
CA SER A 247 -3.11 -23.71 -2.79
C SER A 247 -3.08 -22.35 -3.48
N SER A 248 -3.53 -21.28 -2.82
CA SER A 248 -3.43 -19.92 -3.34
C SER A 248 -1.98 -19.44 -3.43
N PHE A 249 -1.14 -19.79 -2.45
CA PHE A 249 0.29 -19.49 -2.48
C PHE A 249 1.00 -20.16 -3.65
N MET A 250 0.73 -21.48 -3.85
CA MET A 250 1.30 -22.25 -4.97
C MET A 250 0.87 -21.70 -6.32
N SER A 251 -0.35 -21.15 -6.45
CA SER A 251 -0.81 -20.56 -7.71
C SER A 251 -0.11 -19.25 -8.10
N VAL A 252 0.52 -18.57 -7.12
CA VAL A 252 1.19 -17.27 -7.31
C VAL A 252 2.71 -17.44 -7.46
N LEU A 253 3.31 -18.42 -6.77
CA LEU A 253 4.75 -18.64 -6.80
C LEU A 253 5.28 -19.02 -8.18
N PRO A 254 6.35 -18.39 -8.68
CA PRO A 254 7.03 -18.78 -9.90
C PRO A 254 7.41 -20.27 -9.90
N GLY A 255 7.15 -20.95 -10.99
CA GLY A 255 7.35 -22.41 -11.12
C GLY A 255 6.12 -23.23 -10.74
N PHE A 256 5.58 -23.08 -9.53
CA PHE A 256 4.35 -23.78 -9.12
C PHE A 256 3.10 -23.30 -9.87
N SER A 257 3.05 -22.02 -10.21
CA SER A 257 2.00 -21.42 -11.04
C SER A 257 1.88 -22.08 -12.43
N LEU A 258 2.97 -22.69 -12.93
CA LEU A 258 2.94 -23.45 -14.20
C LEU A 258 2.02 -24.70 -14.11
N VAL A 259 1.93 -25.32 -12.94
CA VAL A 259 1.01 -26.45 -12.71
C VAL A 259 -0.44 -25.96 -12.78
N ALA A 260 -0.75 -24.82 -12.17
CA ALA A 260 -2.08 -24.22 -12.24
C ALA A 260 -2.46 -23.86 -13.69
N LEU A 261 -1.53 -23.29 -14.46
CA LEU A 261 -1.71 -22.98 -15.87
C LEU A 261 -1.86 -24.22 -16.74
N TYR A 262 -1.10 -25.28 -16.46
CA TYR A 262 -1.25 -26.56 -17.15
C TYR A 262 -2.65 -27.15 -16.95
N ASN A 263 -3.14 -27.14 -15.72
CA ASN A 263 -4.48 -27.63 -15.39
C ASN A 263 -5.60 -26.78 -16.03
N ALA A 264 -5.37 -25.46 -16.21
CA ALA A 264 -6.36 -24.56 -16.79
C ALA A 264 -6.34 -24.50 -18.33
N GLY A 265 -5.17 -24.69 -18.97
CA GLY A 265 -5.04 -24.47 -20.42
C GLY A 265 -4.03 -25.38 -21.13
N GLY A 266 -3.55 -26.45 -20.45
CA GLY A 266 -2.63 -27.44 -21.01
C GLY A 266 -1.24 -26.88 -21.35
N LEU A 267 -0.50 -27.61 -22.18
CA LEU A 267 0.86 -27.26 -22.60
C LEU A 267 0.97 -25.88 -23.29
N ARG A 268 -0.08 -25.48 -24.02
CA ARG A 268 -0.10 -24.16 -24.68
C ARG A 268 -0.04 -23.01 -23.66
N ALA A 269 -0.77 -23.13 -22.55
CA ALA A 269 -0.74 -22.12 -21.50
C ALA A 269 0.64 -22.04 -20.84
N VAL A 270 1.26 -23.18 -20.57
CA VAL A 270 2.62 -23.24 -20.02
C VAL A 270 3.63 -22.63 -21.00
N ALA A 271 3.60 -23.00 -22.27
CA ALA A 271 4.51 -22.47 -23.29
C ALA A 271 4.37 -20.94 -23.42
N THR A 272 3.12 -20.43 -23.48
CA THR A 272 2.86 -18.97 -23.51
C THR A 272 3.44 -18.27 -22.30
N ASN A 273 3.33 -18.87 -21.11
CA ASN A 273 3.87 -18.29 -19.87
C ASN A 273 5.39 -18.31 -19.82
N ILE A 274 6.04 -19.36 -20.34
CA ILE A 274 7.50 -19.43 -20.47
C ILE A 274 8.01 -18.34 -21.43
N VAL A 275 7.33 -18.12 -22.55
CA VAL A 275 7.66 -17.01 -23.47
C VAL A 275 7.51 -15.66 -22.75
N ALA A 276 6.42 -15.47 -22.00
CA ALA A 276 6.24 -14.27 -21.20
C ALA A 276 7.35 -14.08 -20.16
N ALA A 277 7.78 -15.15 -19.47
CA ALA A 277 8.93 -15.12 -18.57
C ALA A 277 10.21 -14.68 -19.28
N GLY A 278 10.48 -15.20 -20.47
CA GLY A 278 11.62 -14.80 -21.30
C GLY A 278 11.58 -13.32 -21.68
N LEU A 279 10.40 -12.81 -22.11
CA LEU A 279 10.23 -11.39 -22.45
C LEU A 279 10.39 -10.48 -21.24
N VAL A 280 9.83 -10.85 -20.09
CA VAL A 280 10.02 -10.12 -18.82
C VAL A 280 11.51 -10.13 -18.44
N SER A 281 12.17 -11.28 -18.49
CA SER A 281 13.61 -11.38 -18.18
C SER A 281 14.47 -10.52 -19.11
N LEU A 282 14.16 -10.51 -20.41
CA LEU A 282 14.87 -9.68 -21.39
C LEU A 282 14.68 -8.18 -21.12
N LEU A 283 13.44 -7.76 -20.81
CA LEU A 283 13.15 -6.37 -20.45
C LEU A 283 13.96 -5.94 -19.22
N PHE A 284 13.92 -6.72 -18.14
CA PHE A 284 14.60 -6.37 -16.90
C PHE A 284 16.12 -6.52 -16.99
N TYR A 285 16.62 -7.40 -17.83
CA TYR A 285 18.05 -7.44 -18.19
C TYR A 285 18.47 -6.18 -18.94
N GLY A 286 17.68 -5.70 -19.90
CA GLY A 286 17.95 -4.42 -20.58
C GLY A 286 17.96 -3.23 -19.61
N LEU A 287 17.02 -3.19 -18.65
CA LEU A 287 17.00 -2.17 -17.59
C LEU A 287 18.23 -2.29 -16.67
N TYR A 288 18.65 -3.50 -16.33
CA TYR A 288 19.87 -3.74 -15.56
C TYR A 288 21.14 -3.24 -16.29
N VAL A 289 21.24 -3.46 -17.60
CA VAL A 289 22.37 -2.95 -18.39
C VAL A 289 22.39 -1.41 -18.41
N ALA A 290 21.21 -0.77 -18.48
CA ALA A 290 21.09 0.68 -18.46
C ALA A 290 21.33 1.28 -17.06
N MET A 291 20.88 0.57 -16.01
CA MET A 291 20.93 0.99 -14.61
C MET A 291 21.37 -0.22 -13.75
N PRO A 292 22.66 -0.37 -13.41
CA PRO A 292 23.22 -1.61 -12.84
C PRO A 292 22.88 -1.83 -11.35
N THR A 293 21.60 -1.96 -11.04
CA THR A 293 21.05 -2.27 -9.71
C THR A 293 20.34 -3.63 -9.76
N LEU A 294 21.10 -4.72 -9.67
CA LEU A 294 20.64 -6.09 -9.91
C LEU A 294 19.40 -6.46 -9.05
N LEU A 295 19.46 -6.23 -7.74
CA LEU A 295 18.36 -6.61 -6.82
C LEU A 295 17.04 -5.91 -7.16
N GLN A 296 17.09 -4.65 -7.56
CA GLN A 296 15.92 -3.89 -7.99
C GLN A 296 15.22 -4.57 -9.16
N TRP A 297 15.97 -4.85 -10.22
CA TRP A 297 15.38 -5.37 -11.45
C TRP A 297 14.98 -6.83 -11.35
N VAL A 298 15.71 -7.63 -10.57
CA VAL A 298 15.32 -9.02 -10.26
C VAL A 298 14.03 -9.04 -9.45
N ALA A 299 13.95 -8.26 -8.37
CA ALA A 299 12.76 -8.23 -7.53
C ALA A 299 11.52 -7.75 -8.31
N LEU A 300 11.65 -6.64 -9.02
CA LEU A 300 10.55 -6.08 -9.82
C LEU A 300 10.19 -7.02 -10.99
N GLY A 301 11.18 -7.65 -11.63
CA GLY A 301 10.97 -8.65 -12.68
C GLY A 301 10.15 -9.86 -12.18
N ILE A 302 10.46 -10.36 -10.99
CA ILE A 302 9.67 -11.43 -10.34
C ILE A 302 8.24 -10.94 -10.10
N GLY A 303 8.04 -9.74 -9.56
CA GLY A 303 6.71 -9.18 -9.31
C GLY A 303 5.88 -9.01 -10.59
N VAL A 304 6.50 -8.49 -11.65
CA VAL A 304 5.85 -8.35 -12.97
C VAL A 304 5.53 -9.71 -13.58
N TYR A 305 6.44 -10.68 -13.50
CA TYR A 305 6.18 -12.04 -13.97
C TYR A 305 5.01 -12.70 -13.24
N ILE A 306 4.96 -12.57 -11.91
CA ILE A 306 3.82 -13.06 -11.10
C ILE A 306 2.52 -12.42 -11.58
N THR A 307 2.52 -11.12 -11.83
CA THR A 307 1.34 -10.38 -12.31
C THR A 307 0.90 -10.88 -13.69
N VAL A 308 1.83 -11.02 -14.62
CA VAL A 308 1.55 -11.54 -15.98
C VAL A 308 1.00 -12.96 -15.91
N THR A 309 1.57 -13.80 -15.07
CA THR A 309 1.11 -15.18 -14.84
C THR A 309 -0.30 -15.20 -14.28
N TRP A 310 -0.59 -14.35 -13.29
CA TRP A 310 -1.92 -14.22 -12.69
C TRP A 310 -2.95 -13.72 -13.70
N ILE A 311 -2.62 -12.71 -14.52
CA ILE A 311 -3.49 -12.23 -15.62
C ILE A 311 -3.76 -13.35 -16.62
N HIS A 312 -2.75 -14.12 -16.98
CA HIS A 312 -2.90 -15.25 -17.89
C HIS A 312 -3.81 -16.34 -17.29
N TYR A 313 -3.64 -16.66 -16.01
CA TYR A 313 -4.49 -17.59 -15.30
C TYR A 313 -5.95 -17.11 -15.25
N GLN A 314 -6.18 -15.83 -14.94
CA GLN A 314 -7.52 -15.22 -14.96
C GLN A 314 -8.17 -15.29 -16.36
N LYS A 315 -7.41 -15.07 -17.42
CA LYS A 315 -7.91 -15.21 -18.79
C LYS A 315 -8.44 -16.62 -19.09
N LEU A 316 -7.84 -17.65 -18.50
CA LEU A 316 -8.21 -19.06 -18.72
C LEU A 316 -9.36 -19.50 -17.82
N THR A 317 -9.41 -19.04 -16.58
CA THR A 317 -10.34 -19.52 -15.54
C THR A 317 -11.58 -18.64 -15.37
N ASP A 318 -11.45 -17.32 -15.59
CA ASP A 318 -12.56 -16.36 -15.57
C ASP A 318 -12.46 -15.36 -16.75
N PRO A 319 -12.76 -15.82 -17.99
CA PRO A 319 -12.68 -14.98 -19.20
C PRO A 319 -13.57 -13.73 -19.12
N ALA A 320 -14.70 -13.80 -18.39
CA ALA A 320 -15.60 -12.67 -18.21
C ALA A 320 -14.94 -11.56 -17.38
N CYS A 321 -14.37 -11.90 -16.22
CA CYS A 321 -13.64 -10.95 -15.40
C CYS A 321 -12.43 -10.37 -16.15
N TYR A 322 -11.63 -11.20 -16.80
CA TYR A 322 -10.52 -10.74 -17.65
C TYR A 322 -11.00 -9.77 -18.73
N GLY A 323 -12.08 -10.10 -19.44
CA GLY A 323 -12.63 -9.27 -20.51
C GLY A 323 -13.14 -7.92 -20.00
N MET A 324 -13.84 -7.91 -18.85
CA MET A 324 -14.32 -6.67 -18.22
C MET A 324 -13.19 -5.72 -17.84
N MET A 325 -12.07 -6.24 -17.37
CA MET A 325 -10.89 -5.45 -16.98
C MET A 325 -10.06 -5.02 -18.20
N PHE A 326 -9.58 -5.98 -18.98
CA PHE A 326 -8.52 -5.74 -19.98
C PHE A 326 -9.04 -5.32 -21.37
N LYS A 327 -10.34 -5.45 -21.64
CA LYS A 327 -10.96 -4.85 -22.84
C LYS A 327 -11.52 -3.45 -22.58
N SER A 328 -11.65 -3.00 -21.32
CA SER A 328 -12.07 -1.63 -20.99
C SER A 328 -10.88 -0.68 -21.10
N LYS A 329 -10.99 0.28 -22.03
CA LYS A 329 -9.96 1.32 -22.20
C LYS A 329 -9.91 2.27 -21.00
N ALA A 330 -11.06 2.55 -20.38
CA ALA A 330 -11.12 3.34 -19.15
C ALA A 330 -10.40 2.65 -18.01
N PHE A 331 -10.63 1.32 -17.82
CA PHE A 331 -9.97 0.55 -16.77
C PHE A 331 -8.44 0.56 -16.91
N LEU A 332 -7.92 0.30 -18.12
CA LEU A 332 -6.48 0.31 -18.37
C LEU A 332 -5.88 1.71 -18.15
N ALA A 333 -6.56 2.75 -18.62
CA ALA A 333 -6.08 4.12 -18.44
C ALA A 333 -6.07 4.54 -16.96
N VAL A 334 -7.08 4.17 -16.18
CA VAL A 334 -7.17 4.42 -14.73
C VAL A 334 -6.06 3.69 -13.97
N THR A 335 -5.77 2.43 -14.35
CA THR A 335 -4.72 1.61 -13.73
C THR A 335 -3.29 2.02 -14.13
N ILE A 336 -3.13 3.02 -14.99
CA ILE A 336 -1.86 3.70 -15.29
C ILE A 336 -1.86 5.10 -14.64
N GLY A 337 -2.94 5.86 -14.80
CA GLY A 337 -2.99 7.27 -14.41
C GLY A 337 -2.90 7.51 -12.91
N PHE A 338 -3.65 6.78 -12.09
CA PHE A 338 -3.55 6.94 -10.62
C PHE A 338 -2.25 6.39 -10.04
N PRO A 339 -1.71 5.23 -10.46
CA PRO A 339 -0.37 4.82 -10.05
C PRO A 339 0.75 5.80 -10.40
N ALA A 340 0.62 6.56 -11.49
CA ALA A 340 1.57 7.62 -11.81
C ALA A 340 1.50 8.80 -10.82
N ILE A 341 0.30 9.14 -10.28
CA ILE A 341 0.18 10.08 -9.15
C ILE A 341 0.86 9.49 -7.91
N SER A 342 0.60 8.23 -7.64
CA SER A 342 1.18 7.50 -6.51
C SER A 342 2.72 7.49 -6.55
N PHE A 343 3.31 7.36 -7.74
CA PHE A 343 4.76 7.45 -7.96
C PHE A 343 5.33 8.76 -7.38
N VAL A 344 4.72 9.88 -7.74
CA VAL A 344 5.15 11.19 -7.23
C VAL A 344 4.92 11.31 -5.74
N THR A 345 3.74 10.90 -5.26
CA THR A 345 3.39 11.00 -3.84
C THR A 345 4.33 10.20 -2.95
N TYR A 346 4.61 8.93 -3.29
CA TYR A 346 5.54 8.10 -2.53
C TYR A 346 7.00 8.55 -2.71
N GLY A 347 7.38 8.96 -3.93
CA GLY A 347 8.73 9.43 -4.21
C GLY A 347 9.06 10.71 -3.43
N ILE A 348 8.27 11.76 -3.58
CA ILE A 348 8.45 13.03 -2.86
C ILE A 348 8.31 12.81 -1.35
N GLY A 349 7.28 12.05 -0.91
CA GLY A 349 7.06 11.80 0.52
C GLY A 349 8.24 11.09 1.19
N PHE A 350 8.86 10.13 0.52
CA PHE A 350 10.03 9.42 1.03
C PHE A 350 11.29 10.31 1.08
N TRP A 351 11.55 11.07 0.02
CA TRP A 351 12.76 11.87 -0.09
C TRP A 351 12.69 13.25 0.57
N SER A 352 11.51 13.68 1.05
CA SER A 352 11.36 14.98 1.74
C SER A 352 12.24 15.12 2.99
N PRO A 353 12.34 14.15 3.94
CA PRO A 353 13.22 14.28 5.08
C PRO A 353 14.72 14.34 4.70
N PRO A 354 15.26 13.44 3.85
CA PRO A 354 16.62 13.58 3.34
C PRO A 354 16.89 14.92 2.66
N PHE A 355 15.93 15.41 1.86
CA PHE A 355 16.05 16.72 1.19
C PHE A 355 16.17 17.88 2.19
N MET A 356 15.33 17.92 3.23
CA MET A 356 15.41 18.94 4.26
C MET A 356 16.76 18.90 5.00
N GLN A 357 17.28 17.72 5.27
CA GLN A 357 18.59 17.56 5.93
C GLN A 357 19.73 18.00 5.01
N ARG A 358 19.73 17.60 3.72
CA ARG A 358 20.83 17.92 2.78
C ARG A 358 20.81 19.37 2.30
N PHE A 359 19.64 19.88 1.91
CA PHE A 359 19.49 21.18 1.25
C PHE A 359 19.38 22.33 2.26
N HIS A 360 18.60 22.13 3.32
CA HIS A 360 18.38 23.18 4.34
C HIS A 360 19.25 23.00 5.59
N GLY A 361 19.98 21.91 5.74
CA GLY A 361 20.76 21.61 6.94
C GLY A 361 19.91 21.38 8.20
N GLU A 362 18.63 21.03 8.03
CA GLU A 362 17.70 20.81 9.13
C GLU A 362 18.11 19.63 10.01
N SER A 363 17.85 19.75 11.30
CA SER A 363 18.03 18.63 12.21
C SER A 363 17.06 17.49 11.87
N ILE A 364 17.47 16.25 12.13
CA ILE A 364 16.63 15.07 11.89
C ILE A 364 15.33 15.12 12.70
N ALA A 365 15.35 15.72 13.92
CA ALA A 365 14.16 15.85 14.75
C ALA A 365 13.20 16.92 14.24
N ASP A 366 13.71 18.10 13.81
CA ASP A 366 12.85 19.15 13.27
C ASP A 366 12.24 18.73 11.93
N ALA A 367 13.03 18.14 11.03
CA ALA A 367 12.52 17.55 9.81
C ALA A 367 11.43 16.49 10.10
N GLY A 368 11.68 15.60 11.06
CA GLY A 368 10.72 14.58 11.50
C GLY A 368 9.44 15.16 12.07
N LEU A 369 9.54 16.20 12.92
CA LEU A 369 8.41 16.87 13.56
C LEU A 369 7.53 17.60 12.53
N TYR A 370 8.10 18.50 11.75
CA TYR A 370 7.31 19.37 10.87
C TYR A 370 6.77 18.64 9.65
N LEU A 371 7.58 17.77 9.01
CA LEU A 371 7.09 16.93 7.93
C LEU A 371 6.11 15.86 8.43
N GLY A 372 6.34 15.33 9.64
CA GLY A 372 5.44 14.39 10.28
C GLY A 372 4.06 14.98 10.57
N LEU A 373 4.01 16.16 11.20
CA LEU A 373 2.76 16.89 11.41
C LEU A 373 2.08 17.26 10.09
N GLY A 374 2.86 17.73 9.11
CA GLY A 374 2.37 18.04 7.77
C GLY A 374 1.73 16.84 7.08
N SER A 375 2.37 15.69 7.12
CA SER A 375 1.86 14.45 6.56
C SER A 375 0.60 13.95 7.28
N ALA A 376 0.61 13.94 8.63
CA ALA A 376 -0.53 13.49 9.42
C ALA A 376 -1.78 14.33 9.18
N VAL A 377 -1.66 15.65 9.33
CA VAL A 377 -2.79 16.58 9.22
C VAL A 377 -3.16 16.81 7.76
N GLY A 378 -2.17 17.12 6.91
CA GLY A 378 -2.39 17.40 5.49
C GLY A 378 -2.94 16.18 4.76
N GLY A 379 -2.37 15.01 4.98
CA GLY A 379 -2.83 13.78 4.36
C GLY A 379 -4.26 13.39 4.77
N PHE A 380 -4.60 13.54 6.05
CA PHE A 380 -5.98 13.31 6.52
C PHE A 380 -6.97 14.28 5.85
N ILE A 381 -6.66 15.58 5.85
CA ILE A 381 -7.49 16.60 5.19
C ILE A 381 -7.64 16.27 3.69
N GLY A 382 -6.56 15.92 3.03
CA GLY A 382 -6.54 15.67 1.58
C GLY A 382 -7.39 14.50 1.15
N ILE A 383 -7.30 13.36 1.83
CA ILE A 383 -8.10 12.17 1.48
C ILE A 383 -9.60 12.43 1.70
N VAL A 384 -9.95 13.15 2.79
CA VAL A 384 -11.35 13.48 3.10
C VAL A 384 -11.90 14.48 2.08
N LEU A 385 -11.18 15.56 1.81
CA LEU A 385 -11.59 16.58 0.83
C LEU A 385 -11.71 15.97 -0.58
N GLY A 386 -10.74 15.13 -0.97
CA GLY A 386 -10.77 14.45 -2.27
C GLY A 386 -12.03 13.61 -2.45
N GLY A 387 -12.43 12.87 -1.44
CA GLY A 387 -13.68 12.09 -1.43
C GLY A 387 -14.92 12.97 -1.53
N ILE A 388 -15.02 14.00 -0.66
CA ILE A 388 -16.18 14.93 -0.65
C ILE A 388 -16.34 15.64 -1.99
N VAL A 389 -15.25 16.17 -2.55
CA VAL A 389 -15.26 16.88 -3.84
C VAL A 389 -15.66 15.92 -4.97
N ALA A 390 -15.11 14.71 -5.00
CA ALA A 390 -15.43 13.72 -5.99
C ALA A 390 -16.92 13.32 -5.94
N ASP A 391 -17.47 13.07 -4.76
CA ASP A 391 -18.86 12.67 -4.61
C ASP A 391 -19.84 13.84 -4.93
N TYR A 392 -19.51 15.06 -4.51
CA TYR A 392 -20.30 16.24 -4.87
C TYR A 392 -20.41 16.45 -6.37
N PHE A 393 -19.31 16.31 -7.10
CA PHE A 393 -19.33 16.48 -8.56
C PHE A 393 -19.82 15.23 -9.30
N ARG A 394 -19.80 14.05 -8.68
CA ARG A 394 -20.30 12.80 -9.28
C ARG A 394 -21.79 12.90 -9.63
N ALA A 395 -22.57 13.65 -8.87
CA ALA A 395 -23.97 13.93 -9.19
C ALA A 395 -24.14 14.75 -10.49
N LYS A 396 -23.10 15.45 -10.95
CA LYS A 396 -23.15 16.31 -12.14
C LYS A 396 -22.47 15.68 -13.35
N THR A 397 -21.45 14.84 -13.15
CA THR A 397 -20.67 14.22 -14.22
C THR A 397 -20.07 12.88 -13.81
N VAL A 398 -20.10 11.92 -14.75
CA VAL A 398 -19.49 10.61 -14.60
C VAL A 398 -17.97 10.71 -14.37
N ASN A 399 -17.33 11.71 -14.97
CA ASN A 399 -15.87 11.90 -14.91
C ASN A 399 -15.38 12.62 -13.65
N ALA A 400 -16.25 12.94 -12.68
CA ALA A 400 -15.89 13.73 -11.50
C ALA A 400 -14.64 13.22 -10.76
N ARG A 401 -14.55 11.90 -10.55
CA ARG A 401 -13.40 11.27 -9.88
C ARG A 401 -12.10 11.41 -10.68
N LEU A 402 -12.20 11.37 -12.01
CA LEU A 402 -11.05 11.59 -12.89
C LEU A 402 -10.62 13.05 -12.89
N TYR A 403 -11.59 14.00 -12.79
CA TYR A 403 -11.27 15.42 -12.69
C TYR A 403 -10.56 15.76 -11.39
N VAL A 404 -10.89 15.09 -10.26
CA VAL A 404 -10.10 15.20 -9.03
C VAL A 404 -8.67 14.70 -9.28
N GLY A 405 -8.51 13.54 -9.93
CA GLY A 405 -7.18 13.02 -10.33
C GLY A 405 -6.39 13.98 -11.22
N LEU A 406 -7.05 14.63 -12.21
CA LEU A 406 -6.44 15.61 -13.10
C LEU A 406 -6.09 16.93 -12.41
N ALA A 407 -6.86 17.32 -11.38
CA ALA A 407 -6.57 18.53 -10.61
C ALA A 407 -5.30 18.40 -9.75
N ILE A 408 -4.96 17.16 -9.31
CA ILE A 408 -3.79 16.93 -8.43
C ILE A 408 -2.50 17.40 -9.09
N PRO A 409 -2.11 16.98 -10.31
CA PRO A 409 -0.89 17.47 -10.96
C PRO A 409 -0.84 19.00 -11.07
N LEU A 410 -1.98 19.62 -11.44
CA LEU A 410 -2.06 21.07 -11.61
C LEU A 410 -1.85 21.83 -10.29
N LEU A 411 -2.38 21.31 -9.20
CA LEU A 411 -2.32 21.96 -7.89
C LEU A 411 -1.06 21.56 -7.11
N ALA A 412 -0.59 20.30 -7.21
CA ALA A 412 0.53 19.81 -6.44
C ALA A 412 1.90 20.25 -6.99
N VAL A 413 2.06 20.37 -8.33
CA VAL A 413 3.34 20.75 -8.96
C VAL A 413 3.86 22.10 -8.47
N PRO A 414 3.05 23.20 -8.42
CA PRO A 414 3.53 24.47 -7.89
C PRO A 414 4.06 24.38 -6.45
N PHE A 415 3.38 23.62 -5.60
CA PHE A 415 3.80 23.46 -4.21
C PHE A 415 5.01 22.53 -4.08
N ALA A 416 5.10 21.48 -4.90
CA ALA A 416 6.29 20.64 -4.95
C ALA A 416 7.52 21.42 -5.43
N LEU A 417 7.40 22.23 -6.48
CA LEU A 417 8.47 23.10 -6.95
C LEU A 417 8.82 24.18 -5.89
N GLY A 418 7.79 24.79 -5.28
CA GLY A 418 8.01 25.71 -4.16
C GLY A 418 8.80 25.08 -3.02
N PHE A 419 8.47 23.84 -2.63
CA PHE A 419 9.19 23.06 -1.64
C PHE A 419 10.66 22.81 -2.03
N LEU A 420 10.88 22.44 -3.29
CA LEU A 420 12.22 22.07 -3.77
C LEU A 420 13.16 23.26 -4.01
N TYR A 421 12.63 24.44 -4.38
CA TYR A 421 13.46 25.57 -4.82
C TYR A 421 13.44 26.77 -3.88
N THR A 422 12.68 26.75 -2.79
CA THR A 422 12.75 27.83 -1.79
C THR A 422 13.98 27.69 -0.89
N GLU A 423 14.66 28.80 -0.62
CA GLU A 423 15.73 28.84 0.39
C GLU A 423 15.20 29.07 1.81
N ASN A 424 13.93 29.47 1.93
CA ASN A 424 13.30 29.75 3.21
C ASN A 424 12.70 28.47 3.80
N ILE A 425 13.24 28.01 4.92
CA ILE A 425 12.84 26.78 5.62
C ILE A 425 11.36 26.78 6.00
N ALA A 426 10.83 27.91 6.52
CA ALA A 426 9.43 28.00 6.90
C ALA A 426 8.50 27.85 5.68
N MET A 427 8.88 28.47 4.54
CA MET A 427 8.13 28.31 3.29
C MET A 427 8.23 26.87 2.74
N ALA A 428 9.39 26.21 2.89
CA ALA A 428 9.53 24.80 2.52
C ALA A 428 8.53 23.91 3.28
N TYR A 429 8.38 24.08 4.58
CA TYR A 429 7.39 23.35 5.38
C TYR A 429 5.95 23.68 4.99
N ILE A 430 5.63 24.95 4.69
CA ILE A 430 4.30 25.34 4.21
C ILE A 430 3.99 24.68 2.86
N TYR A 431 4.91 24.72 1.91
CA TYR A 431 4.74 24.08 0.61
C TYR A 431 4.62 22.55 0.73
N SER A 432 5.42 21.91 1.58
CA SER A 432 5.32 20.49 1.89
C SER A 432 3.96 20.12 2.49
N PHE A 433 3.44 20.95 3.42
CA PHE A 433 2.10 20.77 3.98
C PHE A 433 1.01 20.86 2.90
N LEU A 434 1.05 21.90 2.06
CA LEU A 434 0.07 22.07 0.97
C LEU A 434 0.14 20.94 -0.05
N PHE A 435 1.35 20.46 -0.37
CA PHE A 435 1.54 19.26 -1.18
C PHE A 435 0.91 18.03 -0.50
N SER A 436 1.09 17.86 0.79
CA SER A 436 0.52 16.75 1.57
C SER A 436 -1.01 16.81 1.67
N VAL A 437 -1.62 18.00 1.58
CA VAL A 437 -3.09 18.14 1.48
C VAL A 437 -3.60 17.71 0.10
N ILE A 438 -2.90 18.05 -0.97
CA ILE A 438 -3.40 17.83 -2.34
C ILE A 438 -3.11 16.41 -2.81
N SER A 439 -1.91 15.91 -2.56
CA SER A 439 -1.40 14.68 -3.16
C SER A 439 -2.21 13.41 -2.87
N PRO A 440 -2.86 13.19 -1.71
CA PRO A 440 -3.58 11.96 -1.40
C PRO A 440 -5.06 11.94 -1.85
N ALA A 441 -5.58 13.02 -2.42
CA ALA A 441 -6.99 13.16 -2.77
C ALA A 441 -7.50 12.12 -3.80
N TRP A 442 -6.60 11.45 -4.53
CA TRP A 442 -6.94 10.43 -5.53
C TRP A 442 -7.32 9.07 -4.96
N ILE A 443 -6.96 8.76 -3.71
CA ILE A 443 -7.03 7.38 -3.17
C ILE A 443 -8.44 6.82 -3.26
N GLY A 444 -9.44 7.56 -2.76
CA GLY A 444 -10.85 7.14 -2.83
C GLY A 444 -11.40 7.15 -4.27
N CYS A 445 -10.96 8.10 -5.09
CA CYS A 445 -11.39 8.24 -6.48
C CYS A 445 -10.98 7.03 -7.33
N ALA A 446 -9.75 6.58 -7.18
CA ALA A 446 -9.20 5.46 -7.93
C ALA A 446 -9.94 4.14 -7.63
N ALA A 447 -10.04 3.79 -6.35
CA ALA A 447 -10.70 2.55 -5.92
C ALA A 447 -12.17 2.50 -6.36
N SER A 448 -12.89 3.61 -6.19
CA SER A 448 -14.29 3.70 -6.61
C SER A 448 -14.45 3.58 -8.14
N THR A 449 -13.59 4.24 -8.92
CA THR A 449 -13.66 4.19 -10.40
C THR A 449 -13.38 2.78 -10.92
N VAL A 450 -12.37 2.11 -10.38
CA VAL A 450 -12.05 0.70 -10.73
C VAL A 450 -13.23 -0.22 -10.46
N ASN A 451 -13.90 -0.06 -9.32
CA ASN A 451 -15.03 -0.91 -8.92
C ASN A 451 -16.30 -0.65 -9.73
N ASP A 452 -16.51 0.58 -10.21
CA ASP A 452 -17.68 0.92 -11.02
C ASP A 452 -17.60 0.38 -12.46
N LEU A 453 -16.41 0.06 -12.96
CA LEU A 453 -16.17 -0.46 -14.31
C LEU A 453 -16.40 -1.97 -14.46
N VAL A 454 -16.55 -2.71 -13.35
CA VAL A 454 -16.70 -4.17 -13.31
C VAL A 454 -17.97 -4.60 -12.57
N MET A 455 -18.36 -5.86 -12.74
CA MET A 455 -19.51 -6.43 -12.03
C MET A 455 -19.19 -6.63 -10.54
N PRO A 456 -20.20 -6.62 -9.64
CA PRO A 456 -19.98 -6.73 -8.19
C PRO A 456 -19.09 -7.91 -7.76
N ARG A 457 -19.27 -9.10 -8.36
CA ARG A 457 -18.43 -10.27 -8.05
C ARG A 457 -16.96 -10.13 -8.45
N MET A 458 -16.66 -9.23 -9.41
CA MET A 458 -15.33 -9.01 -9.96
C MET A 458 -14.54 -7.90 -9.24
N ARG A 459 -15.19 -7.12 -8.37
CA ARG A 459 -14.60 -5.93 -7.71
C ARG A 459 -13.34 -6.26 -6.93
N ALA A 460 -13.34 -7.38 -6.21
CA ALA A 460 -12.16 -7.81 -5.45
C ALA A 460 -10.95 -8.06 -6.35
N THR A 461 -11.16 -8.77 -7.48
CA THR A 461 -10.12 -9.05 -8.47
C THR A 461 -9.61 -7.79 -9.16
N ALA A 462 -10.51 -6.89 -9.55
CA ALA A 462 -10.17 -5.61 -10.18
C ALA A 462 -9.40 -4.69 -9.22
N SER A 463 -9.85 -4.60 -7.96
CA SER A 463 -9.14 -3.85 -6.91
C SER A 463 -7.77 -4.44 -6.62
N ALA A 464 -7.63 -5.77 -6.56
CA ALA A 464 -6.35 -6.44 -6.36
C ALA A 464 -5.36 -6.09 -7.49
N TYR A 465 -5.79 -6.13 -8.75
CA TYR A 465 -4.96 -5.72 -9.88
C TYR A 465 -4.55 -4.24 -9.79
N TYR A 466 -5.51 -3.36 -9.50
CA TYR A 466 -5.22 -1.94 -9.33
C TYR A 466 -4.19 -1.68 -8.21
N LEU A 467 -4.38 -2.32 -7.04
CA LEU A 467 -3.45 -2.19 -5.91
C LEU A 467 -2.06 -2.72 -6.25
N LEU A 468 -1.99 -3.80 -7.04
CA LEU A 468 -0.73 -4.37 -7.53
C LEU A 468 0.01 -3.38 -8.43
N MET A 469 -0.71 -2.76 -9.39
CA MET A 469 -0.16 -1.71 -10.26
C MET A 469 0.28 -0.48 -9.45
N ASN A 470 -0.54 -0.07 -8.48
CA ASN A 470 -0.21 1.04 -7.58
C ASN A 470 1.05 0.77 -6.73
N THR A 471 1.19 -0.45 -6.25
CA THR A 471 2.34 -0.88 -5.46
C THR A 471 3.62 -0.92 -6.30
N PHE A 472 3.57 -1.44 -7.51
CA PHE A 472 4.76 -1.54 -8.37
C PHE A 472 5.16 -0.20 -8.96
N VAL A 473 4.22 0.55 -9.52
CA VAL A 473 4.53 1.84 -10.15
C VAL A 473 4.75 2.92 -9.10
N GLY A 474 3.86 3.02 -8.10
CA GLY A 474 3.94 4.05 -7.07
C GLY A 474 5.03 3.78 -6.05
N LEU A 475 4.81 2.76 -5.22
CA LEU A 475 5.66 2.51 -4.05
C LEU A 475 7.04 1.94 -4.41
N ALA A 476 7.10 0.99 -5.37
CA ALA A 476 8.39 0.37 -5.71
C ALA A 476 9.26 1.27 -6.59
N LEU A 477 8.71 1.86 -7.67
CA LEU A 477 9.51 2.64 -8.62
C LEU A 477 9.72 4.09 -8.18
N GLY A 478 8.76 4.73 -7.48
CA GLY A 478 8.87 6.15 -7.12
C GLY A 478 10.13 6.48 -6.33
N PRO A 479 10.28 5.98 -5.11
CA PRO A 479 11.47 6.23 -4.29
C PRO A 479 12.76 5.73 -4.93
N PHE A 480 12.73 4.55 -5.58
CA PHE A 480 13.91 3.97 -6.21
C PHE A 480 14.44 4.81 -7.37
N LEU A 481 13.58 5.22 -8.32
CA LEU A 481 14.03 5.98 -9.49
C LEU A 481 14.53 7.38 -9.11
N ILE A 482 13.90 8.05 -8.16
CA ILE A 482 14.40 9.32 -7.63
C ILE A 482 15.80 9.11 -7.04
N GLY A 483 16.01 8.08 -6.20
CA GLY A 483 17.32 7.76 -5.65
C GLY A 483 18.34 7.41 -6.73
N GLN A 484 17.95 6.64 -7.74
CA GLN A 484 18.82 6.26 -8.85
C GLN A 484 19.27 7.47 -9.68
N PHE A 485 18.38 8.43 -9.94
CA PHE A 485 18.76 9.67 -10.63
C PHE A 485 19.60 10.57 -9.74
N SER A 486 19.35 10.64 -8.45
CA SER A 486 20.20 11.34 -7.48
C SER A 486 21.63 10.80 -7.52
N ASP A 487 21.80 9.47 -7.45
CA ASP A 487 23.12 8.84 -7.57
C ASP A 487 23.79 9.10 -8.92
N LEU A 488 23.03 9.15 -10.00
CA LEU A 488 23.55 9.44 -11.34
C LEU A 488 24.08 10.88 -11.43
N TYR A 489 23.33 11.85 -10.91
CA TYR A 489 23.77 13.25 -10.85
C TYR A 489 24.99 13.41 -9.94
N ASN A 490 25.03 12.74 -8.78
CA ASN A 490 26.21 12.75 -7.89
C ASN A 490 27.45 12.22 -8.59
N ARG A 491 27.35 11.13 -9.36
CA ARG A 491 28.47 10.57 -10.14
C ARG A 491 28.92 11.49 -11.26
N SER A 492 28.05 12.37 -11.77
CA SER A 492 28.43 13.39 -12.76
C SER A 492 29.04 14.65 -12.14
N GLY A 493 29.23 14.68 -10.81
CA GLY A 493 29.88 15.78 -10.10
C GLY A 493 28.94 16.84 -9.55
N VAL A 494 27.63 16.63 -9.59
CA VAL A 494 26.64 17.52 -8.96
C VAL A 494 26.66 17.29 -7.45
N ASP A 495 26.54 18.36 -6.67
CA ASP A 495 26.43 18.26 -5.20
C ASP A 495 25.26 17.40 -4.75
N SER A 496 25.39 16.74 -3.60
CA SER A 496 24.40 15.77 -3.11
C SER A 496 23.01 16.36 -2.86
N ALA A 497 22.95 17.62 -2.37
CA ALA A 497 21.68 18.30 -2.16
C ALA A 497 21.01 18.67 -3.49
N GLU A 498 21.78 19.23 -4.42
CA GLU A 498 21.32 19.58 -5.76
C GLU A 498 20.96 18.34 -6.58
N ALA A 499 21.72 17.26 -6.48
CA ALA A 499 21.44 16.01 -7.15
C ALA A 499 20.09 15.42 -6.74
N LEU A 500 19.78 15.42 -5.44
CA LEU A 500 18.48 14.99 -4.93
C LEU A 500 17.36 15.94 -5.37
N GLN A 501 17.58 17.26 -5.34
CA GLN A 501 16.64 18.26 -5.83
C GLN A 501 16.26 18.04 -7.30
N LEU A 502 17.25 17.85 -8.16
CA LEU A 502 17.03 17.58 -9.59
C LEU A 502 16.32 16.25 -9.81
N ALA A 503 16.68 15.21 -9.07
CA ALA A 503 16.03 13.91 -9.16
C ALA A 503 14.56 13.95 -8.71
N MET A 504 14.25 14.65 -7.63
CA MET A 504 12.86 14.88 -7.19
C MET A 504 12.07 15.70 -8.21
N THR A 505 12.68 16.73 -8.79
CA THR A 505 12.07 17.53 -9.87
C THR A 505 11.77 16.68 -11.10
N TRP A 506 12.72 15.82 -11.52
CA TRP A 506 12.48 14.85 -12.59
C TRP A 506 11.30 13.92 -12.26
N GLY A 507 11.20 13.46 -11.02
CA GLY A 507 10.11 12.60 -10.55
C GLY A 507 8.73 13.21 -10.77
N LEU A 508 8.58 14.54 -10.72
CA LEU A 508 7.31 15.24 -11.03
C LEU A 508 6.86 15.00 -12.47
N GLY A 509 7.77 14.62 -13.37
CA GLY A 509 7.44 14.28 -14.76
C GLY A 509 6.43 13.13 -14.89
N ALA A 510 6.32 12.24 -13.90
CA ALA A 510 5.32 11.19 -13.87
C ALA A 510 3.87 11.73 -13.85
N PHE A 511 3.66 12.97 -13.39
CA PHE A 511 2.37 13.65 -13.48
C PHE A 511 1.92 13.87 -14.94
N ALA A 512 2.84 14.04 -15.88
CA ALA A 512 2.48 14.14 -17.30
C ALA A 512 1.86 12.82 -17.80
N LEU A 513 2.43 11.67 -17.41
CA LEU A 513 1.86 10.36 -17.72
C LEU A 513 0.47 10.21 -17.07
N SER A 514 0.31 10.64 -15.82
CA SER A 514 -0.99 10.63 -15.14
C SER A 514 -2.04 11.45 -15.90
N VAL A 515 -1.70 12.69 -16.27
CA VAL A 515 -2.62 13.57 -17.00
C VAL A 515 -3.04 12.93 -18.33
N LEU A 516 -2.09 12.43 -19.12
CA LEU A 516 -2.38 11.78 -20.41
C LEU A 516 -3.29 10.54 -20.22
N ALA A 517 -2.99 9.69 -19.26
CA ALA A 517 -3.77 8.49 -19.00
C ALA A 517 -5.18 8.84 -18.48
N LEU A 518 -5.32 9.79 -17.55
CA LEU A 518 -6.62 10.18 -17.01
C LEU A 518 -7.47 10.95 -18.03
N LEU A 519 -6.89 11.76 -18.92
CA LEU A 519 -7.61 12.35 -20.06
C LEU A 519 -8.14 11.27 -21.00
N LEU A 520 -7.32 10.23 -21.27
CA LEU A 520 -7.77 9.07 -22.04
C LEU A 520 -8.91 8.34 -21.32
N ALA A 521 -8.82 8.17 -20.00
CA ALA A 521 -9.88 7.58 -19.19
C ALA A 521 -11.18 8.39 -19.28
N CYS A 522 -11.12 9.74 -19.22
CA CYS A 522 -12.30 10.62 -19.35
C CYS A 522 -13.06 10.40 -20.66
N ARG A 523 -12.35 10.07 -21.74
CA ARG A 523 -12.96 9.83 -23.06
C ARG A 523 -13.80 8.54 -23.07
N TYR A 524 -13.40 7.52 -22.33
CA TYR A 524 -14.01 6.19 -22.39
C TYR A 524 -14.85 5.83 -21.17
N LEU A 525 -14.69 6.53 -20.03
CA LEU A 525 -15.32 6.14 -18.76
C LEU A 525 -16.85 6.09 -18.86
N ALA A 526 -17.48 7.12 -19.44
CA ALA A 526 -18.93 7.18 -19.57
C ALA A 526 -19.47 6.02 -20.42
N SER A 527 -18.81 5.72 -21.54
CA SER A 527 -19.19 4.60 -22.42
C SER A 527 -18.98 3.26 -21.73
N ASP A 528 -17.82 3.06 -21.09
CA ASP A 528 -17.48 1.78 -20.45
C ASP A 528 -18.34 1.51 -19.20
N GLU A 529 -18.79 2.57 -18.49
CA GLU A 529 -19.67 2.44 -17.34
C GLU A 529 -21.13 2.18 -17.76
N THR A 530 -21.66 2.92 -18.74
CA THR A 530 -23.03 2.72 -19.22
C THR A 530 -23.23 1.39 -19.92
N SER A 531 -22.24 0.92 -20.69
CA SER A 531 -22.27 -0.38 -21.37
C SER A 531 -21.82 -1.55 -20.45
N ARG A 532 -21.66 -1.33 -19.15
CA ARG A 532 -21.14 -2.36 -18.24
C ARG A 532 -21.92 -3.67 -18.28
N LEU A 533 -23.27 -3.58 -18.25
CA LEU A 533 -24.13 -4.76 -18.28
C LEU A 533 -24.06 -5.46 -19.65
N ASP A 534 -24.10 -4.70 -20.74
CA ASP A 534 -24.00 -5.26 -22.09
C ASP A 534 -22.66 -5.93 -22.33
N ARG A 535 -21.57 -5.33 -21.85
CA ARG A 535 -20.22 -5.93 -21.91
C ARG A 535 -20.14 -7.23 -21.09
N ALA A 536 -20.76 -7.26 -19.91
CA ALA A 536 -20.81 -8.44 -19.08
C ALA A 536 -21.60 -9.56 -19.75
N ALA A 537 -22.79 -9.27 -20.27
CA ALA A 537 -23.61 -10.22 -21.01
C ALA A 537 -22.89 -10.77 -22.26
N ALA A 538 -22.21 -9.90 -23.02
CA ALA A 538 -21.42 -10.30 -24.20
C ALA A 538 -20.22 -11.23 -23.85
N LEU A 539 -19.81 -11.25 -22.60
CA LEU A 539 -18.74 -12.12 -22.07
C LEU A 539 -19.30 -13.38 -21.40
N GLY A 540 -20.63 -13.60 -21.46
CA GLY A 540 -21.29 -14.77 -20.86
C GLY A 540 -21.54 -14.65 -19.36
N GLU A 541 -21.46 -13.44 -18.81
CA GLU A 541 -21.81 -13.19 -17.41
C GLU A 541 -23.32 -13.11 -17.25
N PRO A 542 -23.93 -13.81 -16.28
CA PRO A 542 -25.34 -13.62 -15.96
C PRO A 542 -25.56 -12.21 -15.41
N VAL A 543 -26.44 -11.45 -16.05
CA VAL A 543 -26.73 -10.03 -15.75
C VAL A 543 -28.11 -9.89 -15.09
#